data_a3130f7f6c41296f2ed0d2bff64d3dd3
#
_entry.id   a3130f7f6c41296f2ed0d2bff64d3dd3
#
_cell.length_a   1.000
_cell.length_b   1.000
_cell.length_c   1.000
_cell.angle_alpha   90.00
_cell.angle_beta   90.00
_cell.angle_gamma   90.00
#
_symmetry.space_group_name_H-M   'P 1'
#
loop_
_entity.id
_entity.type
_entity.pdbx_description
1 polymer ?
#
loop_
_entity_poly.entity_id
_entity_poly.type
_entity_poly.pdbx_seq_one_letter_code
_entity_poly.pdbx_strand_id
1 'polypeptide(L)'
;LGCENLGWGRFDITSIIKAKYPKVKIKVLNDANAATIGEWAYGGGKKYSSFVLVTLGTGVGGGVMVGNHLVEGVSGSAGEIGHLKVNIGNIRKCACGLFDCLEQYASATGVVITANELRIGRNTKINNYSDEEITSKLVFDLAKDGDEVALEVVDEMIHKLALGLSIVASVINPEAFVIGGGVSKAGQFLIDKLEMKFYSYAFYTIENTDFKLAELG
;
A
#
# COMPACT_ATOMS: atom_id res chain seq x y z
N LEU A 1 -8.19 -6.50 21.12
CA LEU A 1 -8.18 -5.79 19.84
C LEU A 1 -9.50 -5.04 19.67
N GLY A 2 -9.46 -3.78 19.29
CA GLY A 2 -10.61 -3.01 18.81
C GLY A 2 -10.55 -2.90 17.30
N CYS A 3 -11.67 -2.64 16.66
CA CYS A 3 -11.73 -2.35 15.23
C CYS A 3 -12.56 -1.07 15.03
N GLU A 4 -11.87 0.04 14.80
CA GLU A 4 -12.52 1.36 14.64
C GLU A 4 -13.42 1.38 13.41
N ASN A 5 -13.00 0.74 12.31
CA ASN A 5 -13.77 0.68 11.07
C ASN A 5 -15.11 -0.05 11.18
N LEU A 6 -15.24 -0.94 12.17
CA LEU A 6 -16.48 -1.67 12.46
C LEU A 6 -17.23 -1.11 13.67
N GLY A 7 -16.74 -0.04 14.29
CA GLY A 7 -17.31 0.52 15.51
C GLY A 7 -17.24 -0.43 16.70
N TRP A 8 -16.34 -1.41 16.67
CA TRP A 8 -16.20 -2.38 17.74
C TRP A 8 -15.27 -1.85 18.82
N GLY A 9 -15.73 -1.87 20.07
CA GLY A 9 -14.89 -1.65 21.24
C GLY A 9 -13.86 -2.78 21.42
N ARG A 10 -13.05 -2.67 22.46
CA ARG A 10 -12.09 -3.72 22.81
C ARG A 10 -12.82 -4.95 23.35
N PHE A 11 -12.69 -6.09 22.68
CA PHE A 11 -13.14 -7.39 23.15
C PHE A 11 -12.21 -8.51 22.70
N ASP A 12 -12.26 -9.64 23.43
CA ASP A 12 -11.44 -10.80 23.11
C ASP A 12 -12.20 -11.77 22.19
N ILE A 13 -12.07 -11.55 20.88
CA ILE A 13 -12.67 -12.40 19.85
C ILE A 13 -12.14 -13.84 19.93
N THR A 14 -10.90 -14.03 20.37
CA THR A 14 -10.29 -15.37 20.50
C THR A 14 -11.04 -16.22 21.51
N SER A 15 -11.37 -15.67 22.66
CA SER A 15 -12.15 -16.36 23.69
C SER A 15 -13.57 -16.68 23.21
N ILE A 16 -14.22 -15.76 22.48
CA ILE A 16 -15.56 -15.99 21.91
C ILE A 16 -15.55 -17.15 20.93
N ILE A 17 -14.57 -17.16 20.02
CA ILE A 17 -14.47 -18.24 19.00
C ILE A 17 -14.06 -19.56 19.68
N LYS A 18 -13.13 -19.58 20.62
CA LYS A 18 -12.74 -20.77 21.37
C LYS A 18 -13.87 -21.40 22.14
N ALA A 19 -14.77 -20.60 22.72
CA ALA A 19 -15.95 -21.12 23.43
C ALA A 19 -16.84 -21.94 22.49
N LYS A 20 -16.95 -21.55 21.21
CA LYS A 20 -17.74 -22.26 20.20
C LYS A 20 -16.97 -23.41 19.52
N TYR A 21 -15.65 -23.25 19.37
CA TYR A 21 -14.79 -24.20 18.65
C TYR A 21 -13.53 -24.52 19.46
N PRO A 22 -13.62 -25.28 20.56
CA PRO A 22 -12.53 -25.46 21.53
C PRO A 22 -11.30 -26.18 20.99
N LYS A 23 -11.47 -26.96 19.91
CA LYS A 23 -10.38 -27.76 19.29
C LYS A 23 -9.63 -27.01 18.18
N VAL A 24 -10.13 -25.85 17.74
CA VAL A 24 -9.53 -25.08 16.64
C VAL A 24 -8.42 -24.19 17.20
N LYS A 25 -7.26 -24.19 16.53
CA LYS A 25 -6.19 -23.19 16.78
C LYS A 25 -6.62 -21.87 16.13
N ILE A 26 -6.63 -20.82 16.91
CA ILE A 26 -7.06 -19.48 16.47
C ILE A 26 -5.89 -18.53 16.64
N LYS A 27 -5.58 -17.78 15.60
CA LYS A 27 -4.69 -16.62 15.62
C LYS A 27 -5.44 -15.44 15.01
N VAL A 28 -5.47 -14.31 15.70
CA VAL A 28 -6.04 -13.05 15.21
C VAL A 28 -4.87 -12.18 14.75
N LEU A 29 -4.98 -11.67 13.54
CA LEU A 29 -3.96 -10.81 12.92
C LEU A 29 -4.64 -9.55 12.38
N ASN A 30 -3.85 -8.52 12.12
CA ASN A 30 -4.21 -7.43 11.23
C ASN A 30 -4.43 -8.00 9.80
N ASP A 31 -5.26 -7.36 9.00
CA ASP A 31 -5.64 -7.81 7.65
C ASP A 31 -4.43 -7.86 6.69
N ALA A 32 -3.55 -6.86 6.71
CA ALA A 32 -2.34 -6.85 5.90
C ALA A 32 -1.36 -7.96 6.32
N ASN A 33 -1.25 -8.24 7.62
CA ASN A 33 -0.44 -9.35 8.12
C ASN A 33 -1.00 -10.71 7.70
N ALA A 34 -2.33 -10.86 7.71
CA ALA A 34 -2.96 -12.09 7.22
C ALA A 34 -2.75 -12.26 5.70
N ALA A 35 -2.89 -11.19 4.92
CA ALA A 35 -2.61 -11.18 3.50
C ALA A 35 -1.13 -11.52 3.21
N THR A 36 -0.19 -10.99 4.02
CA THR A 36 1.24 -11.29 3.90
C THR A 36 1.53 -12.78 4.08
N ILE A 37 0.93 -13.42 5.08
CA ILE A 37 1.04 -14.88 5.27
C ILE A 37 0.43 -15.63 4.08
N GLY A 38 -0.71 -15.16 3.55
CA GLY A 38 -1.33 -15.73 2.37
C GLY A 38 -0.38 -15.69 1.17
N GLU A 39 0.14 -14.51 0.83
CA GLU A 39 1.06 -14.33 -0.28
C GLU A 39 2.38 -15.11 -0.11
N TRP A 40 2.88 -15.23 1.12
CA TRP A 40 4.02 -16.07 1.43
C TRP A 40 3.75 -17.56 1.20
N ALA A 41 2.58 -18.06 1.62
CA ALA A 41 2.27 -19.48 1.55
C ALA A 41 1.82 -19.92 0.15
N TYR A 42 1.07 -19.09 -0.57
CA TYR A 42 0.34 -19.50 -1.77
C TYR A 42 0.43 -18.52 -2.95
N GLY A 43 0.98 -17.31 -2.76
CA GLY A 43 0.96 -16.25 -3.76
C GLY A 43 2.34 -15.74 -4.20
N GLY A 44 2.40 -14.47 -4.58
CA GLY A 44 3.57 -13.81 -5.15
C GLY A 44 4.80 -13.76 -4.23
N GLY A 45 4.60 -13.91 -2.91
CA GLY A 45 5.67 -13.97 -1.90
C GLY A 45 6.33 -15.34 -1.73
N LYS A 46 5.75 -16.41 -2.30
CA LYS A 46 6.09 -17.81 -2.00
C LYS A 46 7.57 -18.19 -2.16
N LYS A 47 8.28 -17.57 -3.09
CA LYS A 47 9.69 -17.89 -3.37
C LYS A 47 10.70 -17.04 -2.59
N TYR A 48 10.23 -16.07 -1.81
CA TYR A 48 11.07 -15.16 -1.05
C TYR A 48 11.04 -15.50 0.43
N SER A 49 12.21 -15.52 1.05
CA SER A 49 12.33 -15.66 2.50
C SER A 49 12.08 -14.34 3.22
N SER A 50 12.36 -13.23 2.55
CA SER A 50 12.21 -11.87 3.07
C SER A 50 11.57 -10.97 2.01
N PHE A 51 10.36 -10.51 2.26
CA PHE A 51 9.65 -9.60 1.35
C PHE A 51 8.71 -8.68 2.14
N VAL A 52 8.26 -7.62 1.48
CA VAL A 52 7.27 -6.70 2.02
C VAL A 52 6.03 -6.74 1.12
N LEU A 53 4.89 -7.11 1.70
CA LEU A 53 3.60 -6.90 1.05
C LEU A 53 3.17 -5.45 1.23
N VAL A 54 2.70 -4.85 0.15
CA VAL A 54 2.13 -3.50 0.12
C VAL A 54 0.74 -3.58 -0.48
N THR A 55 -0.29 -3.28 0.28
CA THR A 55 -1.67 -3.25 -0.22
C THR A 55 -2.11 -1.83 -0.51
N LEU A 56 -2.42 -1.54 -1.78
CA LEU A 56 -2.87 -0.25 -2.27
C LEU A 56 -4.38 -0.28 -2.51
N GLY A 57 -5.14 0.03 -1.46
CA GLY A 57 -6.60 0.08 -1.45
C GLY A 57 -7.12 1.48 -1.13
N THR A 58 -8.21 1.59 -0.36
CA THR A 58 -8.71 2.87 0.20
C THR A 58 -7.62 3.55 1.02
N GLY A 59 -6.82 2.77 1.74
CA GLY A 59 -5.59 3.17 2.42
C GLY A 59 -4.36 2.44 1.86
N VAL A 60 -3.25 2.53 2.59
CA VAL A 60 -2.02 1.76 2.33
C VAL A 60 -1.72 0.86 3.51
N GLY A 61 -1.82 -0.44 3.31
CA GLY A 61 -1.41 -1.43 4.28
C GLY A 61 -0.05 -2.03 3.95
N GLY A 62 0.58 -2.64 4.95
CA GLY A 62 1.84 -3.35 4.77
C GLY A 62 1.99 -4.53 5.70
N GLY A 63 2.77 -5.50 5.26
CA GLY A 63 3.21 -6.60 6.09
C GLY A 63 4.62 -7.04 5.71
N VAL A 64 5.40 -7.38 6.70
CA VAL A 64 6.84 -7.62 6.57
C VAL A 64 7.17 -9.06 6.91
N MET A 65 7.77 -9.77 5.96
CA MET A 65 8.33 -11.11 6.15
C MET A 65 9.85 -11.03 6.16
N VAL A 66 10.50 -11.57 7.17
CA VAL A 66 11.97 -11.63 7.27
C VAL A 66 12.38 -13.04 7.67
N GLY A 67 13.21 -13.69 6.87
CA GLY A 67 13.68 -15.05 7.12
C GLY A 67 12.53 -16.06 7.32
N ASN A 68 11.45 -15.96 6.55
CA ASN A 68 10.21 -16.75 6.66
C ASN A 68 9.42 -16.51 7.95
N HIS A 69 9.64 -15.39 8.63
CA HIS A 69 8.89 -15.02 9.83
C HIS A 69 8.18 -13.68 9.62
N LEU A 70 6.89 -13.64 9.93
CA LEU A 70 6.13 -12.40 9.94
C LEU A 70 6.64 -11.51 11.08
N VAL A 71 6.98 -10.27 10.74
CA VAL A 71 7.37 -9.26 11.72
C VAL A 71 6.11 -8.58 12.25
N GLU A 72 5.72 -8.91 13.48
CA GLU A 72 4.53 -8.32 14.13
C GLU A 72 4.90 -7.11 15.01
N GLY A 73 6.16 -7.04 15.49
CA GLY A 73 6.59 -6.03 16.46
C GLY A 73 6.03 -6.29 17.86
N VAL A 74 6.43 -5.47 18.82
CA VAL A 74 6.05 -5.64 20.23
C VAL A 74 4.55 -5.40 20.46
N SER A 75 3.97 -4.46 19.73
CA SER A 75 2.55 -4.07 19.85
C SER A 75 1.66 -4.60 18.74
N GLY A 76 2.21 -5.34 17.78
CA GLY A 76 1.51 -5.78 16.57
C GLY A 76 1.42 -4.72 15.47
N SER A 77 2.16 -3.62 15.59
CA SER A 77 2.11 -2.47 14.66
C SER A 77 3.30 -2.42 13.70
N ALA A 78 4.09 -3.49 13.58
CA ALA A 78 5.11 -3.55 12.53
C ALA A 78 4.42 -3.67 11.16
N GLY A 79 5.00 -3.02 10.16
CA GLY A 79 4.43 -3.02 8.81
C GLY A 79 3.41 -1.90 8.54
N GLU A 80 3.15 -0.99 9.47
CA GLU A 80 2.29 0.19 9.27
C GLU A 80 2.94 1.22 8.33
N ILE A 81 3.37 0.75 7.14
CA ILE A 81 4.12 1.55 6.15
C ILE A 81 3.27 2.69 5.56
N GLY A 82 1.95 2.55 5.56
CA GLY A 82 1.04 3.60 5.13
C GLY A 82 1.16 4.89 5.93
N HIS A 83 1.71 4.81 7.16
CA HIS A 83 1.92 5.97 8.02
C HIS A 83 3.35 6.52 8.00
N LEU A 84 4.20 6.04 7.10
CA LEU A 84 5.49 6.68 6.82
C LEU A 84 5.27 8.12 6.34
N LYS A 85 6.01 9.05 6.90
CA LYS A 85 5.97 10.46 6.49
C LYS A 85 6.80 10.64 5.22
N VAL A 86 6.12 10.90 4.10
CA VAL A 86 6.74 11.02 2.76
C VAL A 86 6.72 12.43 2.21
N ASN A 87 6.31 13.41 3.02
CA ASN A 87 6.34 14.83 2.66
C ASN A 87 6.65 15.68 3.90
N ILE A 88 7.05 16.94 3.67
CA ILE A 88 7.41 17.90 4.73
C ILE A 88 6.60 19.17 4.49
N GLY A 89 5.60 19.44 5.24
CA GLY A 89 4.79 20.66 5.03
C GLY A 89 3.49 20.64 5.78
N ASN A 90 3.14 19.47 6.33
CA ASN A 90 1.85 19.25 6.99
C ASN A 90 0.67 19.59 6.06
N ILE A 91 0.75 19.11 4.81
CA ILE A 91 -0.18 19.44 3.73
C ILE A 91 -1.45 18.60 3.85
N ARG A 92 -1.30 17.25 3.88
CA ARG A 92 -2.44 16.33 3.91
C ARG A 92 -2.56 15.67 5.28
N LYS A 93 -3.66 15.96 5.99
CA LYS A 93 -3.96 15.35 7.29
C LYS A 93 -4.35 13.88 7.11
N CYS A 94 -3.77 13.00 7.90
CA CYS A 94 -4.10 11.58 7.95
C CYS A 94 -5.08 11.28 9.10
N ALA A 95 -5.90 10.25 8.93
CA ALA A 95 -6.83 9.78 9.97
C ALA A 95 -6.11 9.33 11.26
N CYS A 96 -4.83 8.91 11.17
CA CYS A 96 -4.01 8.59 12.35
C CYS A 96 -3.63 9.81 13.21
N GLY A 97 -4.03 11.02 12.82
CA GLY A 97 -3.73 12.28 13.52
C GLY A 97 -2.45 12.97 13.06
N LEU A 98 -1.61 12.30 12.27
CA LEU A 98 -0.40 12.86 11.69
C LEU A 98 -0.69 13.55 10.34
N PHE A 99 0.36 14.11 9.74
CA PHE A 99 0.29 14.72 8.41
C PHE A 99 1.26 14.03 7.46
N ASP A 100 0.91 14.04 6.17
CA ASP A 100 1.75 13.61 5.05
C ASP A 100 2.20 12.14 5.13
N CYS A 101 1.32 11.29 5.66
CA CYS A 101 1.51 9.85 5.61
C CYS A 101 1.46 9.35 4.16
N LEU A 102 2.21 8.30 3.85
CA LEU A 102 2.25 7.67 2.53
C LEU A 102 0.84 7.36 1.97
N GLU A 103 -0.06 6.91 2.82
CA GLU A 103 -1.45 6.63 2.48
C GLU A 103 -2.16 7.81 1.81
N GLN A 104 -1.87 9.05 2.23
CA GLN A 104 -2.51 10.25 1.70
C GLN A 104 -2.12 10.57 0.25
N TYR A 105 -1.13 9.86 -0.30
CA TYR A 105 -0.62 10.06 -1.65
C TYR A 105 -0.71 8.78 -2.49
N ALA A 106 -0.41 7.62 -1.91
CA ALA A 106 -0.26 6.37 -2.63
C ALA A 106 -1.48 5.43 -2.57
N SER A 107 -2.50 5.74 -1.79
CA SER A 107 -3.76 4.99 -1.78
C SER A 107 -4.66 5.37 -2.96
N ALA A 108 -5.70 4.58 -3.21
CA ALA A 108 -6.75 4.94 -4.17
C ALA A 108 -7.39 6.30 -3.85
N THR A 109 -7.62 6.58 -2.56
CA THR A 109 -8.13 7.88 -2.09
C THR A 109 -7.10 8.99 -2.34
N GLY A 110 -5.82 8.75 -2.08
CA GLY A 110 -4.73 9.70 -2.33
C GLY A 110 -4.62 10.08 -3.80
N VAL A 111 -4.76 9.12 -4.71
CA VAL A 111 -4.78 9.35 -6.18
C VAL A 111 -5.95 10.28 -6.57
N VAL A 112 -7.15 10.04 -6.02
CA VAL A 112 -8.32 10.90 -6.30
C VAL A 112 -8.11 12.32 -5.78
N ILE A 113 -7.55 12.47 -4.57
CA ILE A 113 -7.24 13.80 -4.02
C ILE A 113 -6.26 14.53 -4.94
N THR A 114 -5.17 13.88 -5.35
CA THR A 114 -4.18 14.48 -6.26
C THR A 114 -4.80 14.83 -7.61
N ALA A 115 -5.68 13.98 -8.16
CA ALA A 115 -6.36 14.24 -9.41
C ALA A 115 -7.25 15.49 -9.33
N ASN A 116 -8.01 15.64 -8.24
CA ASN A 116 -8.85 16.81 -8.00
C ASN A 116 -8.04 18.09 -7.79
N GLU A 117 -6.88 18.02 -7.18
CA GLU A 117 -5.97 19.15 -7.02
C GLU A 117 -5.37 19.58 -8.37
N LEU A 118 -4.87 18.63 -9.17
CA LEU A 118 -4.11 18.93 -10.38
C LEU A 118 -4.97 19.26 -11.60
N ARG A 119 -6.24 18.85 -11.66
CA ARG A 119 -7.12 19.12 -12.80
C ARG A 119 -7.63 20.56 -12.87
N ILE A 120 -7.52 21.33 -11.77
CA ILE A 120 -8.07 22.69 -11.68
C ILE A 120 -7.39 23.60 -12.68
N GLY A 121 -8.18 24.22 -13.58
CA GLY A 121 -7.69 25.16 -14.59
C GLY A 121 -6.84 24.55 -15.70
N ARG A 122 -6.78 23.22 -15.79
CA ARG A 122 -5.98 22.50 -16.79
C ARG A 122 -6.88 21.83 -17.85
N ASN A 123 -6.33 21.67 -19.04
CA ASN A 123 -6.98 20.90 -20.12
C ASN A 123 -6.67 19.41 -19.91
N THR A 124 -7.67 18.65 -19.46
CA THR A 124 -7.57 17.22 -19.17
C THR A 124 -8.91 16.52 -19.33
N LYS A 125 -8.89 15.26 -19.75
CA LYS A 125 -10.08 14.41 -19.83
C LYS A 125 -10.70 14.14 -18.44
N ILE A 126 -9.94 14.31 -17.34
CA ILE A 126 -10.46 14.17 -15.97
C ILE A 126 -11.61 15.16 -15.74
N ASN A 127 -11.60 16.33 -16.36
CA ASN A 127 -12.66 17.35 -16.24
C ASN A 127 -14.00 16.94 -16.86
N ASN A 128 -14.06 15.85 -17.61
CA ASN A 128 -15.31 15.29 -18.15
C ASN A 128 -16.11 14.49 -17.11
N TYR A 129 -15.57 14.33 -15.90
CA TYR A 129 -16.16 13.53 -14.81
C TYR A 129 -16.42 14.39 -13.58
N SER A 130 -17.52 14.10 -12.88
CA SER A 130 -17.80 14.69 -11.56
C SER A 130 -16.82 14.18 -10.49
N ASP A 131 -16.78 14.86 -9.34
CA ASP A 131 -15.88 14.46 -8.23
C ASP A 131 -16.16 13.03 -7.76
N GLU A 132 -17.42 12.59 -7.79
CA GLU A 132 -17.85 11.26 -7.35
C GLU A 132 -17.50 10.16 -8.36
N GLU A 133 -17.36 10.51 -9.65
CA GLU A 133 -17.00 9.57 -10.72
C GLU A 133 -15.50 9.35 -10.81
N ILE A 134 -14.69 10.29 -10.29
CA ILE A 134 -13.24 10.16 -10.33
C ILE A 134 -12.79 9.07 -9.36
N THR A 135 -12.24 8.00 -9.92
CA THR A 135 -11.64 6.88 -9.19
C THR A 135 -10.18 6.72 -9.56
N SER A 136 -9.40 6.07 -8.70
CA SER A 136 -8.03 5.73 -9.05
C SER A 136 -7.94 4.93 -10.35
N LYS A 137 -8.88 4.01 -10.59
CA LYS A 137 -8.95 3.25 -11.85
C LYS A 137 -9.10 4.18 -13.05
N LEU A 138 -10.04 5.12 -13.02
CA LEU A 138 -10.24 6.10 -14.09
C LEU A 138 -8.95 6.90 -14.37
N VAL A 139 -8.29 7.38 -13.31
CA VAL A 139 -7.03 8.14 -13.45
C VAL A 139 -5.96 7.30 -14.13
N PHE A 140 -5.77 6.04 -13.74
CA PHE A 140 -4.82 5.14 -14.38
C PHE A 140 -5.18 4.82 -15.83
N ASP A 141 -6.47 4.66 -16.15
CA ASP A 141 -6.93 4.43 -17.52
C ASP A 141 -6.65 5.66 -18.40
N LEU A 142 -6.98 6.88 -17.93
CA LEU A 142 -6.68 8.12 -18.65
C LEU A 142 -5.17 8.36 -18.80
N ALA A 143 -4.37 8.01 -17.80
CA ALA A 143 -2.91 8.08 -17.89
C ALA A 143 -2.36 7.15 -18.98
N LYS A 144 -2.85 5.92 -19.06
CA LYS A 144 -2.50 4.97 -20.15
C LYS A 144 -2.94 5.47 -21.53
N ASP A 145 -4.04 6.23 -21.59
CA ASP A 145 -4.55 6.87 -22.82
C ASP A 145 -3.83 8.19 -23.14
N GLY A 146 -2.78 8.55 -22.41
CA GLY A 146 -1.90 9.69 -22.68
C GLY A 146 -2.42 11.03 -22.19
N ASP A 147 -3.37 11.08 -21.24
CA ASP A 147 -3.75 12.34 -20.59
C ASP A 147 -2.59 12.80 -19.70
N GLU A 148 -2.06 13.99 -19.99
CA GLU A 148 -0.87 14.53 -19.33
C GLU A 148 -1.09 14.78 -17.82
N VAL A 149 -2.28 15.25 -17.43
CA VAL A 149 -2.59 15.51 -16.01
C VAL A 149 -2.76 14.19 -15.26
N ALA A 150 -3.41 13.20 -15.87
CA ALA A 150 -3.54 11.87 -15.27
C ALA A 150 -2.17 11.18 -15.12
N LEU A 151 -1.25 11.35 -16.09
CA LEU A 151 0.13 10.88 -15.99
C LEU A 151 0.85 11.53 -14.81
N GLU A 152 0.72 12.86 -14.63
CA GLU A 152 1.32 13.59 -13.52
C GLU A 152 0.77 13.12 -12.17
N VAL A 153 -0.53 12.83 -12.06
CA VAL A 153 -1.14 12.24 -10.86
C VAL A 153 -0.53 10.89 -10.53
N VAL A 154 -0.39 10.02 -11.54
CA VAL A 154 0.22 8.70 -11.37
C VAL A 154 1.70 8.85 -10.98
N ASP A 155 2.43 9.75 -11.61
CA ASP A 155 3.85 9.97 -11.33
C ASP A 155 4.06 10.51 -9.90
N GLU A 156 3.19 11.38 -9.38
CA GLU A 156 3.24 11.83 -7.98
C GLU A 156 2.96 10.67 -7.01
N MET A 157 1.97 9.83 -7.27
CA MET A 157 1.71 8.63 -6.49
C MET A 157 2.94 7.70 -6.46
N ILE A 158 3.52 7.42 -7.63
CA ILE A 158 4.71 6.58 -7.78
C ILE A 158 5.90 7.18 -7.05
N HIS A 159 6.10 8.51 -7.15
CA HIS A 159 7.15 9.22 -6.44
C HIS A 159 7.08 8.99 -4.93
N LYS A 160 5.92 9.21 -4.32
CA LYS A 160 5.73 9.04 -2.87
C LYS A 160 5.84 7.57 -2.45
N LEU A 161 5.28 6.65 -3.25
CA LEU A 161 5.38 5.23 -2.98
C LEU A 161 6.83 4.76 -3.03
N ALA A 162 7.55 5.07 -4.09
CA ALA A 162 8.96 4.72 -4.25
C ALA A 162 9.84 5.27 -3.12
N LEU A 163 9.60 6.52 -2.71
CA LEU A 163 10.29 7.12 -1.55
C LEU A 163 10.00 6.34 -0.27
N GLY A 164 8.73 6.02 0.01
CA GLY A 164 8.36 5.22 1.18
C GLY A 164 9.00 3.83 1.16
N LEU A 165 8.97 3.15 0.01
CA LEU A 165 9.58 1.82 -0.13
C LEU A 165 11.11 1.85 -0.03
N SER A 166 11.78 2.90 -0.48
CA SER A 166 13.23 3.04 -0.31
C SER A 166 13.64 3.20 1.15
N ILE A 167 12.81 3.87 1.97
CA ILE A 167 13.00 3.94 3.43
C ILE A 167 12.86 2.55 4.04
N VAL A 168 11.81 1.80 3.67
CA VAL A 168 11.60 0.43 4.14
C VAL A 168 12.76 -0.47 3.71
N ALA A 169 13.21 -0.36 2.46
CA ALA A 169 14.34 -1.14 1.95
C ALA A 169 15.63 -0.88 2.73
N SER A 170 15.88 0.37 3.12
CA SER A 170 17.06 0.74 3.93
C SER A 170 17.05 0.09 5.33
N VAL A 171 15.88 -0.33 5.83
CA VAL A 171 15.74 -0.97 7.15
C VAL A 171 15.68 -2.49 7.04
N ILE A 172 14.97 -3.01 6.03
CA ILE A 172 14.66 -4.44 5.90
C ILE A 172 15.55 -5.14 4.87
N ASN A 173 15.97 -4.42 3.81
CA ASN A 173 16.65 -4.98 2.63
C ASN A 173 15.92 -6.24 2.09
N PRO A 174 14.67 -6.12 1.64
CA PRO A 174 13.87 -7.27 1.23
C PRO A 174 14.30 -7.79 -0.15
N GLU A 175 14.09 -9.07 -0.39
CA GLU A 175 14.26 -9.69 -1.73
C GLU A 175 13.20 -9.20 -2.72
N ALA A 176 11.99 -8.83 -2.22
CA ALA A 176 10.90 -8.35 -3.06
C ALA A 176 9.95 -7.40 -2.36
N PHE A 177 9.31 -6.54 -3.16
CA PHE A 177 8.04 -5.88 -2.82
C PHE A 177 6.91 -6.56 -3.60
N VAL A 178 5.90 -7.07 -2.88
CA VAL A 178 4.69 -7.66 -3.45
C VAL A 178 3.57 -6.63 -3.36
N ILE A 179 3.04 -6.19 -4.50
CA ILE A 179 2.09 -5.08 -4.59
C ILE A 179 0.68 -5.63 -4.84
N GLY A 180 -0.21 -5.42 -3.88
CA GLY A 180 -1.60 -5.87 -3.94
C GLY A 180 -2.61 -4.74 -3.79
N GLY A 181 -3.89 -5.11 -3.65
CA GLY A 181 -5.01 -4.16 -3.49
C GLY A 181 -5.55 -3.62 -4.82
N GLY A 182 -6.58 -2.76 -4.73
CA GLY A 182 -7.33 -2.29 -5.89
C GLY A 182 -6.50 -1.56 -6.94
N VAL A 183 -5.51 -0.76 -6.51
CA VAL A 183 -4.63 0.01 -7.40
C VAL A 183 -3.65 -0.90 -8.16
N SER A 184 -3.27 -2.04 -7.59
CA SER A 184 -2.37 -2.99 -8.25
C SER A 184 -2.97 -3.56 -9.56
N LYS A 185 -4.28 -3.45 -9.76
CA LYS A 185 -4.96 -3.80 -11.02
C LYS A 185 -4.52 -2.95 -12.23
N ALA A 186 -3.79 -1.85 -12.01
CA ALA A 186 -3.10 -1.13 -13.07
C ALA A 186 -2.04 -1.99 -13.77
N GLY A 187 -1.62 -3.09 -13.14
CA GLY A 187 -0.78 -4.14 -13.73
C GLY A 187 0.66 -3.72 -13.92
N GLN A 188 1.27 -4.22 -15.01
CA GLN A 188 2.68 -4.00 -15.29
C GLN A 188 3.04 -2.51 -15.45
N PHE A 189 2.10 -1.69 -15.91
CA PHE A 189 2.29 -0.23 -16.00
C PHE A 189 2.65 0.41 -14.64
N LEU A 190 2.02 -0.04 -13.55
CA LEU A 190 2.35 0.39 -12.21
C LEU A 190 3.74 -0.12 -11.78
N ILE A 191 4.00 -1.41 -12.01
CA ILE A 191 5.24 -2.07 -11.59
C ILE A 191 6.46 -1.44 -12.26
N ASP A 192 6.44 -1.27 -13.58
CA ASP A 192 7.57 -0.71 -14.35
C ASP A 192 7.92 0.71 -13.87
N LYS A 193 6.91 1.57 -13.69
CA LYS A 193 7.11 2.92 -13.18
C LYS A 193 7.65 2.93 -11.74
N LEU A 194 7.12 2.07 -10.89
CA LEU A 194 7.51 1.98 -9.49
C LEU A 194 8.95 1.49 -9.34
N GLU A 195 9.32 0.40 -10.01
CA GLU A 195 10.66 -0.17 -9.98
C GLU A 195 11.71 0.85 -10.46
N MET A 196 11.47 1.48 -11.62
CA MET A 196 12.36 2.52 -12.13
C MET A 196 12.53 3.67 -11.14
N LYS A 197 11.44 4.12 -10.52
CA LYS A 197 11.48 5.24 -9.58
C LYS A 197 12.11 4.86 -8.25
N PHE A 198 11.90 3.63 -7.78
CA PHE A 198 12.48 3.11 -6.54
C PHE A 198 14.00 3.17 -6.56
N TYR A 199 14.64 2.71 -7.64
CA TYR A 199 16.10 2.73 -7.75
C TYR A 199 16.69 4.15 -7.82
N SER A 200 15.90 5.17 -8.09
CA SER A 200 16.35 6.56 -7.97
C SER A 200 16.45 7.06 -6.52
N TYR A 201 15.88 6.32 -5.57
CA TYR A 201 15.89 6.65 -4.12
C TYR A 201 16.60 5.59 -3.28
N ALA A 202 16.69 4.36 -3.76
CA ALA A 202 17.29 3.26 -3.03
C ALA A 202 18.78 3.51 -2.76
N PHE A 203 19.23 3.09 -1.58
CA PHE A 203 20.65 3.12 -1.26
C PHE A 203 21.42 2.24 -2.25
N TYR A 204 22.56 2.69 -2.72
CA TYR A 204 23.28 2.12 -3.87
C TYR A 204 23.66 0.62 -3.75
N THR A 205 23.65 0.07 -2.54
CA THR A 205 23.89 -1.38 -2.33
C THR A 205 22.61 -2.22 -2.35
N ILE A 206 21.44 -1.58 -2.45
CA ILE A 206 20.16 -2.27 -2.60
C ILE A 206 19.98 -2.55 -4.08
N GLU A 207 20.38 -3.75 -4.48
CA GLU A 207 20.32 -4.22 -5.85
C GLU A 207 19.41 -5.45 -5.94
N ASN A 208 18.83 -5.70 -7.11
CA ASN A 208 18.05 -6.90 -7.41
C ASN A 208 16.84 -7.13 -6.51
N THR A 209 16.20 -6.05 -6.01
CA THR A 209 14.91 -6.17 -5.34
C THR A 209 13.81 -6.36 -6.39
N ASP A 210 13.11 -7.49 -6.33
CA ASP A 210 12.00 -7.80 -7.24
C ASP A 210 10.76 -6.95 -6.90
N PHE A 211 10.03 -6.54 -7.96
CA PHE A 211 8.70 -5.95 -7.83
C PHE A 211 7.67 -6.89 -8.46
N LYS A 212 6.69 -7.36 -7.68
CA LYS A 212 5.70 -8.36 -8.12
C LYS A 212 4.28 -7.92 -7.76
N LEU A 213 3.34 -8.32 -8.58
CA LEU A 213 1.93 -8.22 -8.21
C LEU A 213 1.57 -9.35 -7.24
N ALA A 214 0.69 -9.04 -6.29
CA ALA A 214 0.06 -10.04 -5.44
C ALA A 214 -0.79 -10.99 -6.29
N GLU A 215 -0.85 -12.26 -5.91
CA GLU A 215 -1.54 -13.30 -6.68
C GLU A 215 -2.89 -13.72 -6.06
N LEU A 216 -3.13 -13.40 -4.80
CA LEU A 216 -4.33 -13.84 -4.07
C LEU A 216 -5.47 -12.80 -4.05
N GLY A 217 -5.29 -11.61 -4.62
CA GLY A 217 -6.33 -10.60 -4.78
C GLY A 217 -6.02 -9.23 -4.22
#